data_a60a8dd9000f30c4a0e001df0b845273
#
_entry.id   a60a8dd9000f30c4a0e001df0b845273
#
_cell.length_a   1.000
_cell.length_b   1.000
_cell.length_c   1.000
_cell.angle_alpha   90.00
_cell.angle_beta   90.00
_cell.angle_gamma   90.00
#
_symmetry.space_group_name_H-M   'P 1'
#
loop_
_entity.id
_entity.type
_entity.pdbx_description
1 polymer ?
#
loop_
_entity_poly.entity_id
_entity_poly.type
_entity_poly.pdbx_seq_one_letter_code
_entity_poly.pdbx_strand_id
1 'polypeptide(L)'
;MNILVINAGSSSLKYQLLNPETGALLAKGLCERIGIDGKFTYKPQVEGKQVLDAVDVAMPTHSEAIQAVLNALVDKDNGVIGSMQEIDAVGHRVVHGGEAFAGSVLITDEVMKALEECIPLAPLHNPANITGINACTAVMGKDVPQVAVFDTAFHQTMPAKAYMYALPYEYYEKDKVRRYGFHGTSHKYVAGRAAAMLGKPIEELKLISCHLGNGSSVTAIDGGKSVDTTMGFTPLAGLPMGTRSGDLDAGILEYIMGKYGYDIKEMVSILNKKSGVQGVSGVSSDFRDLEKAAEEGNARAQLAEEKFAYEVKKYVGAYAAAMGGVDAIIFTAGVGENDKGIRAMVCDGLEYMGVKLDPAANDVRGKETVISAADSKVKVLLIPTNEELMIATDTAAIVKGN
;
A
#
# COMPACT_ATOMS: atom_id res chain seq x y z
N MET A 1 -10.83 -21.50 5.81
CA MET A 1 -10.20 -20.74 6.93
C MET A 1 -10.74 -19.32 6.96
N ASN A 2 -11.14 -18.84 8.14
CA ASN A 2 -11.50 -17.44 8.32
C ASN A 2 -10.32 -16.70 8.96
N ILE A 3 -9.82 -15.70 8.25
CA ILE A 3 -8.66 -14.91 8.68
C ILE A 3 -9.15 -13.51 9.08
N LEU A 4 -8.80 -13.10 10.29
CA LEU A 4 -9.00 -11.73 10.74
C LEU A 4 -7.76 -10.91 10.33
N VAL A 5 -7.94 -9.99 9.38
CA VAL A 5 -6.88 -9.08 8.95
C VAL A 5 -6.95 -7.79 9.75
N ILE A 6 -5.82 -7.38 10.32
CA ILE A 6 -5.68 -6.20 11.16
C ILE A 6 -4.63 -5.25 10.56
N ASN A 7 -4.99 -3.97 10.48
CA ASN A 7 -4.08 -2.89 10.16
C ASN A 7 -4.22 -1.81 11.25
N ALA A 8 -3.30 -1.86 12.23
CA ALA A 8 -3.30 -0.97 13.38
C ALA A 8 -2.46 0.28 13.12
N GLY A 9 -3.09 1.44 13.28
CA GLY A 9 -2.46 2.75 13.36
C GLY A 9 -2.39 3.25 14.80
N SER A 10 -1.79 4.43 15.04
CA SER A 10 -1.61 4.99 16.39
C SER A 10 -2.91 5.24 17.15
N SER A 11 -3.98 5.63 16.44
CA SER A 11 -5.30 5.91 17.02
C SER A 11 -6.44 5.30 16.20
N SER A 12 -6.12 4.32 15.36
CA SER A 12 -7.11 3.65 14.49
C SER A 12 -6.75 2.19 14.27
N LEU A 13 -7.76 1.39 13.90
CA LEU A 13 -7.59 -0.01 13.57
C LEU A 13 -8.59 -0.38 12.49
N LYS A 14 -8.12 -0.67 11.28
CA LYS A 14 -8.93 -1.27 10.22
C LYS A 14 -8.91 -2.78 10.35
N TYR A 15 -10.04 -3.41 10.06
CA TYR A 15 -10.13 -4.86 10.08
C TYR A 15 -11.03 -5.41 8.98
N GLN A 16 -10.71 -6.65 8.58
CA GLN A 16 -11.58 -7.47 7.73
C GLN A 16 -11.55 -8.92 8.23
N LEU A 17 -12.71 -9.57 8.29
CA LEU A 17 -12.80 -11.01 8.44
C LEU A 17 -13.16 -11.61 7.07
N LEU A 18 -12.29 -12.46 6.55
CA LEU A 18 -12.45 -13.00 5.21
C LEU A 18 -11.93 -14.44 5.09
N ASN A 19 -12.46 -15.15 4.11
CA ASN A 19 -12.00 -16.49 3.74
C ASN A 19 -11.16 -16.40 2.46
N PRO A 20 -9.82 -16.57 2.51
CA PRO A 20 -8.97 -16.40 1.35
C PRO A 20 -9.15 -17.50 0.28
N GLU A 21 -9.68 -18.67 0.62
CA GLU A 21 -9.89 -19.78 -0.32
C GLU A 21 -11.05 -19.48 -1.28
N THR A 22 -12.08 -18.84 -0.76
CA THR A 22 -13.28 -18.48 -1.53
C THR A 22 -13.27 -17.00 -1.98
N GLY A 23 -12.42 -16.19 -1.40
CA GLY A 23 -12.42 -14.74 -1.54
C GLY A 23 -13.59 -14.05 -0.82
N ALA A 24 -14.37 -14.79 -0.01
CA ALA A 24 -15.54 -14.24 0.67
C ALA A 24 -15.13 -13.29 1.80
N LEU A 25 -15.57 -12.05 1.70
CA LEU A 25 -15.50 -11.06 2.77
C LEU A 25 -16.75 -11.24 3.65
N LEU A 26 -16.56 -11.55 4.94
CA LEU A 26 -17.63 -11.75 5.91
C LEU A 26 -18.03 -10.44 6.61
N ALA A 27 -17.04 -9.67 7.07
CA ALA A 27 -17.23 -8.38 7.68
C ALA A 27 -16.00 -7.50 7.50
N LYS A 28 -16.21 -6.18 7.51
CA LYS A 28 -15.15 -5.18 7.56
C LYS A 28 -15.53 -4.01 8.44
N GLY A 29 -14.54 -3.27 8.90
CA GLY A 29 -14.81 -2.07 9.69
C GLY A 29 -13.58 -1.31 10.08
N LEU A 30 -13.82 -0.34 10.96
CA LEU A 30 -12.83 0.64 11.38
C LEU A 30 -13.11 1.04 12.82
N CYS A 31 -12.08 1.01 13.65
CA CYS A 31 -12.06 1.69 14.94
C CYS A 31 -11.25 2.96 14.75
N GLU A 32 -11.82 4.10 15.14
CA GLU A 32 -11.18 5.40 15.02
C GLU A 32 -11.15 6.09 16.39
N ARG A 33 -10.23 7.05 16.53
CA ARG A 33 -10.11 7.86 17.75
C ARG A 33 -9.89 7.02 19.02
N ILE A 34 -9.15 5.90 18.87
CA ILE A 34 -8.74 5.04 19.99
C ILE A 34 -7.92 5.90 20.98
N GLY A 35 -8.23 5.79 22.26
CA GLY A 35 -7.61 6.58 23.31
C GLY A 35 -8.22 7.99 23.49
N ILE A 36 -9.27 8.34 22.74
CA ILE A 36 -9.97 9.63 22.81
C ILE A 36 -11.46 9.38 23.16
N ASP A 37 -12.34 9.36 22.17
CA ASP A 37 -13.78 9.19 22.33
C ASP A 37 -14.36 8.03 21.50
N GLY A 38 -13.52 7.25 20.87
CA GLY A 38 -13.81 6.00 20.18
C GLY A 38 -15.00 6.03 19.21
N LYS A 39 -14.72 5.82 17.92
CA LYS A 39 -15.76 5.63 16.88
C LYS A 39 -15.61 4.25 16.27
N PHE A 40 -16.68 3.47 16.24
CA PHE A 40 -16.68 2.09 15.78
C PHE A 40 -17.58 1.95 14.56
N THR A 41 -17.02 1.39 13.49
CA THR A 41 -17.72 1.01 12.28
C THR A 41 -17.66 -0.49 12.09
N TYR A 42 -18.81 -1.13 11.85
CA TYR A 42 -18.94 -2.54 11.54
C TYR A 42 -19.86 -2.72 10.33
N LYS A 43 -19.36 -3.32 9.28
CA LYS A 43 -20.09 -3.56 8.02
C LYS A 43 -20.10 -5.06 7.70
N PRO A 44 -21.08 -5.83 8.22
CA PRO A 44 -21.26 -7.22 7.84
C PRO A 44 -21.60 -7.31 6.34
N GLN A 45 -21.09 -8.34 5.68
CA GLN A 45 -21.33 -8.60 4.26
C GLN A 45 -22.33 -9.75 4.05
N VAL A 46 -23.15 -10.01 5.05
CA VAL A 46 -24.20 -11.01 5.07
C VAL A 46 -25.54 -10.29 5.01
N GLU A 47 -26.44 -10.75 4.12
CA GLU A 47 -27.76 -10.15 3.95
C GLU A 47 -28.59 -10.17 5.25
N GLY A 48 -29.32 -9.10 5.50
CA GLY A 48 -30.18 -8.93 6.68
C GLY A 48 -29.47 -8.51 7.96
N LYS A 49 -28.14 -8.32 7.95
CA LYS A 49 -27.36 -7.85 9.10
C LYS A 49 -27.28 -6.32 9.11
N GLN A 50 -27.28 -5.74 10.31
CA GLN A 50 -27.25 -4.29 10.49
C GLN A 50 -25.83 -3.73 10.42
N VAL A 51 -25.66 -2.65 9.66
CA VAL A 51 -24.43 -1.84 9.63
C VAL A 51 -24.39 -0.92 10.84
N LEU A 52 -23.25 -0.88 11.54
CA LEU A 52 -22.91 0.17 12.50
C LEU A 52 -21.94 1.13 11.82
N ASP A 53 -22.25 2.41 11.76
CA ASP A 53 -21.41 3.40 11.07
C ASP A 53 -21.03 4.53 12.04
N ALA A 54 -19.76 4.56 12.40
CA ALA A 54 -19.13 5.52 13.31
C ALA A 54 -19.87 5.73 14.66
N VAL A 55 -20.39 4.63 15.23
CA VAL A 55 -21.07 4.67 16.53
C VAL A 55 -20.08 4.89 17.67
N ASP A 56 -20.53 5.55 18.75
CA ASP A 56 -19.70 5.79 19.93
C ASP A 56 -19.48 4.50 20.70
N VAL A 57 -18.22 4.08 20.82
CA VAL A 57 -17.78 2.94 21.63
C VAL A 57 -16.52 3.34 22.38
N ALA A 58 -16.51 3.15 23.68
CA ALA A 58 -15.34 3.44 24.49
C ALA A 58 -14.20 2.47 24.13
N MET A 59 -13.13 2.98 23.57
CA MET A 59 -11.93 2.25 23.18
C MET A 59 -10.70 2.98 23.73
N PRO A 60 -10.44 2.93 25.04
CA PRO A 60 -9.28 3.61 25.65
C PRO A 60 -7.95 3.10 25.15
N THR A 61 -7.87 1.84 24.72
CA THR A 61 -6.69 1.23 24.10
C THR A 61 -7.05 0.36 22.90
N HIS A 62 -6.04 -0.14 22.21
CA HIS A 62 -6.24 -1.10 21.11
C HIS A 62 -6.84 -2.43 21.57
N SER A 63 -6.65 -2.80 22.85
CA SER A 63 -7.28 -4.03 23.38
C SER A 63 -8.79 -3.92 23.42
N GLU A 64 -9.34 -2.80 23.86
CA GLU A 64 -10.79 -2.58 23.82
C GLU A 64 -11.30 -2.43 22.38
N ALA A 65 -10.51 -1.87 21.48
CA ALA A 65 -10.86 -1.83 20.07
C ALA A 65 -10.96 -3.24 19.46
N ILE A 66 -9.97 -4.12 19.70
CA ILE A 66 -10.03 -5.54 19.29
C ILE A 66 -11.22 -6.24 19.94
N GLN A 67 -11.48 -6.01 21.23
CA GLN A 67 -12.63 -6.61 21.93
C GLN A 67 -13.96 -6.16 21.27
N ALA A 68 -14.08 -4.89 20.90
CA ALA A 68 -15.27 -4.40 20.22
C ALA A 68 -15.46 -5.07 18.84
N VAL A 69 -14.36 -5.26 18.08
CA VAL A 69 -14.39 -6.02 16.83
C VAL A 69 -14.88 -7.43 17.04
N LEU A 70 -14.29 -8.16 17.98
CA LEU A 70 -14.66 -9.56 18.25
C LEU A 70 -16.10 -9.69 18.72
N ASN A 71 -16.53 -8.80 19.60
CA ASN A 71 -17.93 -8.78 20.08
C ASN A 71 -18.91 -8.57 18.91
N ALA A 72 -18.60 -7.66 17.98
CA ALA A 72 -19.44 -7.43 16.80
C ALA A 72 -19.47 -8.64 15.85
N LEU A 73 -18.34 -9.32 15.67
CA LEU A 73 -18.26 -10.50 14.80
C LEU A 73 -19.09 -11.68 15.29
N VAL A 74 -19.20 -11.88 16.62
CA VAL A 74 -19.98 -12.97 17.26
C VAL A 74 -21.31 -12.50 17.83
N ASP A 75 -21.72 -11.27 17.58
CA ASP A 75 -22.99 -10.73 18.07
C ASP A 75 -24.16 -11.64 17.65
N LYS A 76 -25.09 -11.88 18.58
CA LYS A 76 -26.17 -12.83 18.36
C LYS A 76 -27.10 -12.47 17.19
N ASP A 77 -27.31 -11.18 16.97
CA ASP A 77 -28.23 -10.68 15.95
C ASP A 77 -27.50 -10.21 14.68
N ASN A 78 -26.32 -9.58 14.83
CA ASN A 78 -25.58 -8.96 13.74
C ASN A 78 -24.24 -9.62 13.43
N GLY A 79 -23.79 -10.59 14.24
CA GLY A 79 -22.54 -11.31 14.00
C GLY A 79 -22.55 -12.14 12.72
N VAL A 80 -21.37 -12.37 12.18
CA VAL A 80 -21.15 -13.14 10.93
C VAL A 80 -20.53 -14.51 11.20
N ILE A 81 -20.12 -14.78 12.43
CA ILE A 81 -19.65 -16.09 12.91
C ILE A 81 -20.35 -16.42 14.23
N GLY A 82 -20.47 -17.70 14.53
CA GLY A 82 -21.15 -18.20 15.74
C GLY A 82 -20.30 -18.15 17.00
N SER A 83 -18.97 -18.16 16.86
CA SER A 83 -18.03 -18.14 17.96
C SER A 83 -16.65 -17.65 17.53
N MET A 84 -15.81 -17.23 18.49
CA MET A 84 -14.44 -16.80 18.22
C MET A 84 -13.54 -17.94 17.71
N GLN A 85 -13.86 -19.18 17.99
CA GLN A 85 -13.14 -20.36 17.51
C GLN A 85 -13.24 -20.53 15.98
N GLU A 86 -14.15 -19.80 15.32
CA GLU A 86 -14.23 -19.77 13.87
C GLU A 86 -13.23 -18.81 13.24
N ILE A 87 -12.46 -18.04 14.02
CA ILE A 87 -11.31 -17.26 13.55
C ILE A 87 -10.08 -18.16 13.65
N ASP A 88 -9.60 -18.65 12.51
CA ASP A 88 -8.50 -19.61 12.45
C ASP A 88 -7.13 -18.97 12.67
N ALA A 89 -6.96 -17.71 12.27
CA ALA A 89 -5.71 -16.95 12.46
C ALA A 89 -5.93 -15.44 12.29
N VAL A 90 -4.91 -14.67 12.69
CA VAL A 90 -4.87 -13.20 12.49
C VAL A 90 -3.69 -12.86 11.58
N GLY A 91 -3.96 -12.08 10.52
CA GLY A 91 -2.94 -11.48 9.66
C GLY A 91 -2.75 -10.00 9.99
N HIS A 92 -1.55 -9.60 10.33
CA HIS A 92 -1.23 -8.21 10.63
C HIS A 92 -0.45 -7.56 9.50
N ARG A 93 -0.94 -6.42 9.01
CA ARG A 93 -0.10 -5.55 8.20
C ARG A 93 0.94 -4.90 9.11
N VAL A 94 2.21 -5.08 8.75
CA VAL A 94 3.36 -4.43 9.40
C VAL A 94 4.09 -3.60 8.36
N VAL A 95 4.38 -2.34 8.67
CA VAL A 95 4.91 -1.43 7.65
C VAL A 95 6.35 -1.78 7.31
N HIS A 96 7.22 -2.07 8.29
CA HIS A 96 8.63 -2.25 8.03
C HIS A 96 9.21 -3.51 8.68
N GLY A 97 9.81 -4.37 7.87
CA GLY A 97 10.48 -5.59 8.31
C GLY A 97 12.01 -5.52 8.26
N GLY A 98 12.59 -4.38 7.88
CA GLY A 98 14.04 -4.26 7.70
C GLY A 98 14.59 -5.25 6.67
N GLU A 99 15.82 -5.69 6.87
CA GLU A 99 16.44 -6.79 6.11
C GLU A 99 16.15 -8.17 6.75
N ALA A 100 15.53 -8.20 7.95
CA ALA A 100 15.26 -9.43 8.67
C ALA A 100 14.16 -10.27 8.03
N PHE A 101 13.22 -9.63 7.34
CA PHE A 101 12.05 -10.31 6.80
C PHE A 101 11.93 -10.12 5.28
N ALA A 102 12.19 -11.19 4.54
CA ALA A 102 12.01 -11.27 3.09
C ALA A 102 10.65 -11.88 2.67
N GLY A 103 9.77 -12.13 3.62
CA GLY A 103 8.43 -12.69 3.43
C GLY A 103 7.58 -12.52 4.68
N SER A 104 6.34 -12.96 4.59
CA SER A 104 5.43 -13.02 5.73
C SER A 104 5.88 -14.11 6.71
N VAL A 105 5.69 -13.90 8.01
CA VAL A 105 6.19 -14.83 9.06
C VAL A 105 5.17 -15.04 10.17
N LEU A 106 5.15 -16.25 10.75
CA LEU A 106 4.44 -16.52 11.99
C LEU A 106 5.07 -15.70 13.13
N ILE A 107 4.24 -15.01 13.88
CA ILE A 107 4.70 -14.18 15.00
C ILE A 107 5.08 -15.05 16.18
N THR A 108 6.35 -14.99 16.56
CA THR A 108 6.96 -15.60 17.75
C THR A 108 7.58 -14.53 18.63
N ASP A 109 8.07 -14.87 19.81
CA ASP A 109 8.78 -13.92 20.67
C ASP A 109 10.06 -13.37 19.99
N GLU A 110 10.74 -14.18 19.17
CA GLU A 110 11.91 -13.74 18.36
C GLU A 110 11.49 -12.76 17.26
N VAL A 111 10.37 -13.01 16.59
CA VAL A 111 9.83 -12.10 15.58
C VAL A 111 9.42 -10.78 16.23
N MET A 112 8.77 -10.80 17.39
CA MET A 112 8.42 -9.58 18.13
C MET A 112 9.65 -8.74 18.46
N LYS A 113 10.73 -9.37 18.94
CA LYS A 113 12.00 -8.67 19.20
C LYS A 113 12.58 -8.03 17.94
N ALA A 114 12.59 -8.77 16.83
CA ALA A 114 13.07 -8.23 15.55
C ALA A 114 12.18 -7.05 15.04
N LEU A 115 10.86 -7.08 15.30
CA LEU A 115 9.97 -5.96 14.99
C LEU A 115 10.30 -4.72 15.83
N GLU A 116 10.64 -4.89 17.10
CA GLU A 116 11.09 -3.79 17.99
C GLU A 116 12.40 -3.19 17.47
N GLU A 117 13.34 -4.01 17.01
CA GLU A 117 14.60 -3.57 16.39
C GLU A 117 14.37 -2.77 15.09
N CYS A 118 13.26 -2.99 14.39
CA CYS A 118 12.86 -2.23 13.20
C CYS A 118 12.17 -0.88 13.50
N ILE A 119 11.87 -0.55 14.76
CA ILE A 119 11.21 0.72 15.12
C ILE A 119 11.95 1.95 14.60
N PRO A 120 13.30 2.06 14.68
CA PRO A 120 14.02 3.21 14.14
C PRO A 120 13.82 3.45 12.64
N LEU A 121 13.50 2.40 11.87
CA LEU A 121 13.22 2.48 10.42
C LEU A 121 11.81 3.00 10.12
N ALA A 122 10.85 2.77 11.00
CA ALA A 122 9.46 3.21 10.87
C ALA A 122 8.84 3.66 12.21
N PRO A 123 9.38 4.72 12.83
CA PRO A 123 9.01 5.12 14.19
C PRO A 123 7.55 5.60 14.33
N LEU A 124 6.90 5.96 13.22
CA LEU A 124 5.50 6.39 13.21
C LEU A 124 4.52 5.22 13.00
N HIS A 125 4.99 4.03 12.59
CA HIS A 125 4.13 2.92 12.18
C HIS A 125 4.37 1.65 12.99
N ASN A 126 5.61 1.16 13.08
CA ASN A 126 5.92 -0.10 13.74
C ASN A 126 5.45 -0.18 15.21
N PRO A 127 5.58 0.88 16.05
CA PRO A 127 5.03 0.83 17.41
C PRO A 127 3.53 0.55 17.46
N ALA A 128 2.75 1.16 16.56
CA ALA A 128 1.31 0.92 16.46
C ALA A 128 1.00 -0.51 15.99
N ASN A 129 1.76 -1.03 15.03
CA ASN A 129 1.61 -2.41 14.56
C ASN A 129 1.90 -3.42 15.69
N ILE A 130 2.96 -3.22 16.46
CA ILE A 130 3.32 -4.03 17.64
C ILE A 130 2.19 -3.96 18.70
N THR A 131 1.65 -2.76 18.95
CA THR A 131 0.51 -2.58 19.85
C THR A 131 -0.70 -3.38 19.40
N GLY A 132 -1.02 -3.40 18.11
CA GLY A 132 -2.11 -4.20 17.54
C GLY A 132 -1.90 -5.71 17.72
N ILE A 133 -0.69 -6.21 17.50
CA ILE A 133 -0.32 -7.61 17.72
C ILE A 133 -0.51 -7.98 19.19
N ASN A 134 0.04 -7.18 20.10
CA ASN A 134 -0.07 -7.41 21.54
C ASN A 134 -1.53 -7.37 22.01
N ALA A 135 -2.34 -6.46 21.47
CA ALA A 135 -3.77 -6.38 21.79
C ALA A 135 -4.52 -7.66 21.35
N CYS A 136 -4.23 -8.17 20.15
CA CYS A 136 -4.81 -9.45 19.69
C CYS A 136 -4.39 -10.60 20.61
N THR A 137 -3.12 -10.68 20.99
CA THR A 137 -2.63 -11.71 21.93
C THR A 137 -3.32 -11.64 23.28
N ALA A 138 -3.51 -10.41 23.82
CA ALA A 138 -4.15 -10.21 25.12
C ALA A 138 -5.62 -10.63 25.12
N VAL A 139 -6.35 -10.39 24.04
CA VAL A 139 -7.79 -10.61 23.96
C VAL A 139 -8.14 -12.00 23.42
N MET A 140 -7.41 -12.51 22.44
CA MET A 140 -7.70 -13.78 21.77
C MET A 140 -6.92 -14.96 22.36
N GLY A 141 -5.88 -14.68 23.14
CA GLY A 141 -4.98 -15.71 23.67
C GLY A 141 -3.81 -16.03 22.73
N LYS A 142 -2.84 -16.80 23.25
CA LYS A 142 -1.63 -17.18 22.50
C LYS A 142 -1.83 -18.36 21.54
N ASP A 143 -2.95 -19.06 21.65
CA ASP A 143 -3.22 -20.25 20.84
C ASP A 143 -3.73 -19.91 19.44
N VAL A 144 -4.20 -18.67 19.21
CA VAL A 144 -4.60 -18.20 17.88
C VAL A 144 -3.34 -17.77 17.13
N PRO A 145 -2.99 -18.43 16.00
CA PRO A 145 -1.82 -18.07 15.22
C PRO A 145 -1.92 -16.63 14.68
N GLN A 146 -0.83 -15.89 14.77
CA GLN A 146 -0.72 -14.54 14.23
C GLN A 146 0.43 -14.47 13.24
N VAL A 147 0.24 -13.78 12.11
CA VAL A 147 1.21 -13.64 11.02
C VAL A 147 1.47 -12.18 10.75
N ALA A 148 2.75 -11.80 10.65
CA ALA A 148 3.16 -10.49 10.19
C ALA A 148 3.38 -10.50 8.68
N VAL A 149 2.72 -9.58 7.98
CA VAL A 149 2.85 -9.36 6.53
C VAL A 149 3.39 -7.95 6.30
N PHE A 150 4.57 -7.85 5.68
CA PHE A 150 5.33 -6.61 5.61
C PHE A 150 5.14 -5.88 4.29
N ASP A 151 4.94 -4.56 4.34
CA ASP A 151 4.93 -3.72 3.14
C ASP A 151 6.27 -3.74 2.38
N THR A 152 7.37 -3.99 3.09
CA THR A 152 8.73 -3.99 2.55
C THR A 152 9.21 -5.35 2.05
N ALA A 153 8.59 -6.46 2.45
CA ALA A 153 9.11 -7.80 2.22
C ALA A 153 9.19 -8.18 0.72
N PHE A 154 8.20 -7.79 -0.09
CA PHE A 154 8.20 -8.05 -1.53
C PHE A 154 9.41 -7.44 -2.24
N HIS A 155 9.93 -6.33 -1.73
CA HIS A 155 11.07 -5.61 -2.31
C HIS A 155 12.43 -6.13 -1.85
N GLN A 156 12.49 -7.12 -0.96
CA GLN A 156 13.76 -7.71 -0.49
C GLN A 156 14.50 -8.51 -1.58
N THR A 157 13.85 -8.77 -2.71
CA THR A 157 14.45 -9.38 -3.89
C THR A 157 15.23 -8.40 -4.78
N MET A 158 15.21 -7.10 -4.49
CA MET A 158 15.97 -6.11 -5.24
C MET A 158 17.48 -6.41 -5.18
N PRO A 159 18.21 -6.34 -6.31
CA PRO A 159 19.66 -6.46 -6.30
C PRO A 159 20.33 -5.23 -5.67
N ALA A 160 21.57 -5.42 -5.16
CA ALA A 160 22.29 -4.35 -4.46
C ALA A 160 22.41 -3.05 -5.27
N LYS A 161 22.62 -3.15 -6.58
CA LYS A 161 22.67 -1.99 -7.48
C LYS A 161 21.39 -1.15 -7.53
N ALA A 162 20.24 -1.73 -7.17
CA ALA A 162 18.95 -1.04 -7.14
C ALA A 162 18.62 -0.48 -5.74
N TYR A 163 18.99 -1.18 -4.68
CA TYR A 163 18.67 -0.72 -3.33
C TYR A 163 19.72 0.19 -2.69
N MET A 164 20.97 0.18 -3.17
CA MET A 164 22.06 0.96 -2.59
C MET A 164 21.94 2.43 -2.95
N TYR A 165 22.01 3.31 -1.97
CA TYR A 165 22.24 4.73 -2.20
C TYR A 165 23.72 5.01 -2.42
N ALA A 166 24.05 5.95 -3.30
CA ALA A 166 25.43 6.38 -3.54
C ALA A 166 25.91 7.34 -2.42
N LEU A 167 25.87 6.84 -1.19
CA LEU A 167 26.35 7.46 0.03
C LEU A 167 27.59 6.69 0.52
N PRO A 168 28.37 7.22 1.49
CA PRO A 168 29.43 6.45 2.13
C PRO A 168 28.90 5.08 2.60
N TYR A 169 29.58 4.01 2.17
CA TYR A 169 29.10 2.62 2.35
C TYR A 169 28.84 2.25 3.82
N GLU A 170 29.55 2.91 4.74
CA GLU A 170 29.40 2.70 6.18
C GLU A 170 27.96 2.94 6.69
N TYR A 171 27.19 3.85 6.08
CA TYR A 171 25.79 4.07 6.46
C TYR A 171 24.89 2.87 6.13
N TYR A 172 25.19 2.17 5.04
CA TYR A 172 24.52 0.89 4.78
C TYR A 172 25.00 -0.19 5.75
N GLU A 173 26.30 -0.32 5.92
CA GLU A 173 26.89 -1.40 6.71
C GLU A 173 26.45 -1.33 8.18
N LYS A 174 26.46 -0.14 8.79
CA LYS A 174 26.15 0.08 10.21
C LYS A 174 24.67 0.31 10.46
N ASP A 175 24.03 1.15 9.65
CA ASP A 175 22.70 1.70 9.91
C ASP A 175 21.64 1.18 8.95
N LYS A 176 22.00 0.27 8.02
CA LYS A 176 21.10 -0.32 7.03
C LYS A 176 20.39 0.73 6.17
N VAL A 177 21.07 1.85 5.88
CA VAL A 177 20.56 2.90 4.99
C VAL A 177 20.59 2.41 3.56
N ARG A 178 19.41 2.03 3.07
CA ARG A 178 19.15 1.51 1.71
C ARG A 178 17.72 1.81 1.29
N ARG A 179 17.42 1.58 0.01
CA ARG A 179 16.04 1.52 -0.46
C ARG A 179 15.37 0.25 0.07
N TYR A 180 14.21 0.39 0.70
CA TYR A 180 13.35 -0.72 1.13
C TYR A 180 12.14 -0.86 0.24
N GLY A 181 11.48 0.24 -0.09
CA GLY A 181 10.21 0.24 -0.81
C GLY A 181 9.03 -0.13 0.09
N PHE A 182 7.83 0.22 -0.38
CA PHE A 182 6.57 0.00 0.34
C PHE A 182 5.48 -0.42 -0.64
N HIS A 183 4.24 -0.58 -0.18
CA HIS A 183 3.12 -1.13 -0.94
C HIS A 183 3.41 -2.53 -1.51
N GLY A 184 4.36 -3.27 -0.93
CA GLY A 184 4.80 -4.57 -1.45
C GLY A 184 3.68 -5.58 -1.53
N THR A 185 2.76 -5.59 -0.57
CA THR A 185 1.57 -6.45 -0.57
C THR A 185 0.68 -6.17 -1.78
N SER A 186 0.44 -4.89 -2.10
CA SER A 186 -0.33 -4.49 -3.28
C SER A 186 0.37 -4.89 -4.58
N HIS A 187 1.66 -4.55 -4.73
CA HIS A 187 2.44 -4.90 -5.92
C HIS A 187 2.49 -6.41 -6.16
N LYS A 188 2.67 -7.22 -5.11
CA LYS A 188 2.63 -8.68 -5.17
C LYS A 188 1.26 -9.18 -5.64
N TYR A 189 0.18 -8.66 -5.06
CA TYR A 189 -1.18 -9.03 -5.41
C TYR A 189 -1.48 -8.77 -6.89
N VAL A 190 -1.28 -7.54 -7.35
CA VAL A 190 -1.64 -7.17 -8.72
C VAL A 190 -0.74 -7.84 -9.77
N ALA A 191 0.52 -8.18 -9.43
CA ALA A 191 1.39 -8.94 -10.30
C ALA A 191 0.86 -10.36 -10.52
N GLY A 192 0.41 -11.04 -9.48
CA GLY A 192 -0.25 -12.36 -9.59
C GLY A 192 -1.56 -12.29 -10.41
N ARG A 193 -2.37 -11.25 -10.20
CA ARG A 193 -3.58 -11.03 -11.00
C ARG A 193 -3.27 -10.77 -12.47
N ALA A 194 -2.23 -9.96 -12.76
CA ALA A 194 -1.79 -9.69 -14.13
C ALA A 194 -1.36 -10.98 -14.85
N ALA A 195 -0.59 -11.84 -14.20
CA ALA A 195 -0.21 -13.13 -14.75
C ALA A 195 -1.43 -13.99 -15.10
N ALA A 196 -2.43 -14.04 -14.20
CA ALA A 196 -3.69 -14.74 -14.45
C ALA A 196 -4.46 -14.14 -15.62
N MET A 197 -4.59 -12.82 -15.70
CA MET A 197 -5.27 -12.12 -16.81
C MET A 197 -4.56 -12.33 -18.16
N LEU A 198 -3.24 -12.41 -18.17
CA LEU A 198 -2.44 -12.62 -19.36
C LEU A 198 -2.35 -14.11 -19.76
N GLY A 199 -2.78 -15.03 -18.88
CA GLY A 199 -2.71 -16.46 -19.09
C GLY A 199 -1.28 -16.99 -19.22
N LYS A 200 -0.31 -16.38 -18.51
CA LYS A 200 1.10 -16.73 -18.55
C LYS A 200 1.66 -16.96 -17.14
N PRO A 201 2.65 -17.86 -16.99
CA PRO A 201 3.38 -17.97 -15.73
C PRO A 201 4.04 -16.64 -15.37
N ILE A 202 3.99 -16.26 -14.09
CA ILE A 202 4.54 -14.98 -13.63
C ILE A 202 6.06 -14.92 -13.81
N GLU A 203 6.72 -16.07 -13.79
CA GLU A 203 8.17 -16.24 -13.99
C GLU A 203 8.64 -15.83 -15.39
N GLU A 204 7.73 -15.78 -16.37
CA GLU A 204 8.01 -15.37 -17.75
C GLU A 204 7.70 -13.89 -18.03
N LEU A 205 7.21 -13.14 -17.02
CA LEU A 205 6.67 -11.79 -17.22
C LEU A 205 7.60 -10.72 -16.63
N LYS A 206 7.72 -9.63 -17.39
CA LYS A 206 8.25 -8.34 -16.95
C LYS A 206 7.11 -7.35 -16.80
N LEU A 207 6.81 -6.97 -15.56
CA LEU A 207 5.67 -6.14 -15.23
C LEU A 207 6.13 -4.82 -14.59
N ILE A 208 5.41 -3.75 -14.88
CA ILE A 208 5.55 -2.48 -14.16
C ILE A 208 4.23 -2.20 -13.46
N SER A 209 4.25 -2.19 -12.14
CA SER A 209 3.07 -1.97 -11.31
C SER A 209 3.06 -0.53 -10.79
N CYS A 210 2.04 0.23 -11.18
CA CYS A 210 1.80 1.62 -10.79
C CYS A 210 0.69 1.66 -9.73
N HIS A 211 1.08 1.63 -8.45
CA HIS A 211 0.17 1.83 -7.32
C HIS A 211 0.01 3.32 -7.09
N LEU A 212 -1.07 3.90 -7.60
CA LEU A 212 -1.32 5.33 -7.60
C LEU A 212 -2.50 5.66 -6.69
N GLY A 213 -2.22 6.22 -5.54
CA GLY A 213 -3.18 6.66 -4.54
C GLY A 213 -2.73 7.95 -3.87
N ASN A 214 -3.22 8.25 -2.67
CA ASN A 214 -2.69 9.36 -1.87
C ASN A 214 -1.21 9.12 -1.49
N GLY A 215 -0.82 7.86 -1.21
CA GLY A 215 0.55 7.37 -1.33
C GLY A 215 0.70 6.68 -2.69
N SER A 216 1.83 6.87 -3.39
CA SER A 216 2.04 6.33 -4.72
C SER A 216 3.43 5.73 -4.88
N SER A 217 3.51 4.60 -5.59
CA SER A 217 4.78 3.98 -5.97
C SER A 217 4.68 3.23 -7.29
N VAL A 218 5.79 3.14 -8.00
CA VAL A 218 5.95 2.29 -9.18
C VAL A 218 6.98 1.21 -8.84
N THR A 219 6.74 -0.02 -9.27
CA THR A 219 7.63 -1.16 -9.02
C THR A 219 7.90 -1.91 -10.31
N ALA A 220 9.17 -2.20 -10.57
CA ALA A 220 9.63 -3.09 -11.61
C ALA A 220 9.61 -4.53 -11.08
N ILE A 221 8.93 -5.42 -11.79
CA ILE A 221 8.76 -6.82 -11.39
C ILE A 221 9.23 -7.70 -12.55
N ASP A 222 10.27 -8.49 -12.32
CA ASP A 222 10.84 -9.42 -13.30
C ASP A 222 10.76 -10.85 -12.76
N GLY A 223 10.07 -11.73 -13.47
CA GLY A 223 9.88 -13.11 -13.06
C GLY A 223 9.16 -13.25 -11.70
N GLY A 224 8.20 -12.36 -11.40
CA GLY A 224 7.48 -12.35 -10.14
C GLY A 224 8.21 -11.72 -8.94
N LYS A 225 9.41 -11.19 -9.15
CA LYS A 225 10.26 -10.59 -8.11
C LYS A 225 10.37 -9.09 -8.31
N SER A 226 10.26 -8.31 -7.23
CA SER A 226 10.57 -6.89 -7.26
C SER A 226 12.06 -6.69 -7.52
N VAL A 227 12.41 -5.96 -8.58
CA VAL A 227 13.80 -5.68 -8.96
C VAL A 227 14.17 -4.22 -8.78
N ASP A 228 13.19 -3.33 -8.69
CA ASP A 228 13.32 -1.93 -8.31
C ASP A 228 11.96 -1.35 -7.89
N THR A 229 11.98 -0.27 -7.11
CA THR A 229 10.76 0.43 -6.69
C THR A 229 11.06 1.90 -6.36
N THR A 230 10.06 2.77 -6.49
CA THR A 230 10.26 4.23 -6.35
C THR A 230 10.37 4.72 -4.92
N MET A 231 9.60 4.17 -3.98
CA MET A 231 9.76 4.52 -2.57
C MET A 231 11.11 4.03 -2.06
N GLY A 232 11.72 4.78 -1.16
CA GLY A 232 13.11 4.63 -0.78
C GLY A 232 13.30 4.01 0.60
N PHE A 233 14.22 4.61 1.37
CA PHE A 233 14.42 4.35 2.79
C PHE A 233 13.14 4.66 3.58
N THR A 234 12.40 5.68 3.16
CA THR A 234 11.08 6.04 3.68
C THR A 234 10.06 6.11 2.54
N PRO A 235 8.75 6.17 2.83
CA PRO A 235 7.70 6.34 1.82
C PRO A 235 7.67 7.76 1.19
N LEU A 236 8.65 8.60 1.44
CA LEU A 236 8.73 9.97 0.90
C LEU A 236 9.29 10.00 -0.52
N ALA A 237 10.31 9.17 -0.79
CA ALA A 237 11.00 9.14 -2.08
C ALA A 237 10.12 8.66 -3.24
N GLY A 238 10.53 8.96 -4.45
CA GLY A 238 9.89 8.52 -5.68
C GLY A 238 8.93 9.54 -6.26
N LEU A 239 7.69 9.14 -6.49
CA LEU A 239 6.66 9.98 -7.10
C LEU A 239 6.24 11.15 -6.18
N PRO A 240 5.86 12.31 -6.76
CA PRO A 240 5.01 13.24 -6.03
C PRO A 240 3.70 12.53 -5.70
N MET A 241 3.15 12.79 -4.51
CA MET A 241 1.97 12.11 -4.00
C MET A 241 0.92 13.16 -3.58
N GLY A 242 -0.13 12.78 -2.90
CA GLY A 242 -1.13 13.73 -2.42
C GLY A 242 -0.50 14.92 -1.68
N THR A 243 0.32 14.63 -0.65
CA THR A 243 0.99 15.65 0.18
C THR A 243 2.50 15.51 0.24
N ARG A 244 3.08 14.42 -0.28
CA ARG A 244 4.52 14.14 -0.24
C ARG A 244 5.19 14.62 -1.52
N SER A 245 6.39 15.20 -1.37
CA SER A 245 7.12 15.79 -2.49
C SER A 245 7.59 14.78 -3.54
N GLY A 246 7.87 13.53 -3.13
CA GLY A 246 8.68 12.63 -3.95
C GLY A 246 10.14 13.08 -4.02
N ASP A 247 10.83 12.64 -5.06
CA ASP A 247 12.24 12.96 -5.29
C ASP A 247 12.46 14.45 -5.54
N LEU A 248 13.53 14.96 -4.98
CA LEU A 248 13.96 16.34 -5.16
C LEU A 248 15.49 16.45 -5.01
N ASP A 249 16.06 17.57 -5.44
CA ASP A 249 17.45 17.91 -5.21
C ASP A 249 17.68 18.22 -3.71
N ALA A 250 18.58 17.49 -3.05
CA ALA A 250 18.89 17.69 -1.64
C ALA A 250 19.39 19.11 -1.31
N GLY A 251 20.00 19.82 -2.27
CA GLY A 251 20.41 21.21 -2.13
C GLY A 251 19.25 22.19 -1.87
N ILE A 252 18.03 21.82 -2.29
CA ILE A 252 16.82 22.60 -1.99
C ILE A 252 16.56 22.67 -0.49
N LEU A 253 16.91 21.63 0.28
CA LEU A 253 16.69 21.57 1.72
C LEU A 253 17.52 22.66 2.41
N GLU A 254 18.83 22.73 2.10
CA GLU A 254 19.73 23.75 2.65
C GLU A 254 19.24 25.16 2.31
N TYR A 255 18.87 25.39 1.03
CA TYR A 255 18.40 26.69 0.58
C TYR A 255 17.12 27.16 1.31
N ILE A 256 16.10 26.30 1.38
CA ILE A 256 14.81 26.63 2.02
C ILE A 256 14.99 26.80 3.53
N MET A 257 15.71 25.88 4.19
CA MET A 257 15.96 25.95 5.62
C MET A 257 16.71 27.23 5.99
N GLY A 258 17.77 27.56 5.24
CA GLY A 258 18.53 28.79 5.46
C GLY A 258 17.71 30.06 5.22
N LYS A 259 16.85 30.08 4.19
CA LYS A 259 16.04 31.26 3.83
C LYS A 259 14.89 31.51 4.81
N TYR A 260 14.22 30.47 5.29
CA TYR A 260 13.02 30.58 6.13
C TYR A 260 13.26 30.26 7.61
N GLY A 261 14.47 29.84 7.98
CA GLY A 261 14.83 29.51 9.36
C GLY A 261 14.22 28.21 9.88
N TYR A 262 13.88 27.30 8.98
CA TYR A 262 13.32 25.99 9.36
C TYR A 262 14.39 25.06 9.89
N ASP A 263 14.06 24.28 10.90
CA ASP A 263 14.85 23.13 11.30
C ASP A 263 14.57 21.91 10.39
N ILE A 264 15.36 20.84 10.54
CA ILE A 264 15.21 19.63 9.72
C ILE A 264 13.86 18.94 9.93
N LYS A 265 13.29 19.01 11.14
CA LYS A 265 12.00 18.38 11.45
C LYS A 265 10.85 19.13 10.76
N GLU A 266 10.91 20.45 10.78
CA GLU A 266 9.96 21.30 10.05
C GLU A 266 10.06 21.05 8.55
N MET A 267 11.28 21.01 8.01
CA MET A 267 11.48 20.73 6.58
C MET A 267 10.94 19.36 6.18
N VAL A 268 11.24 18.31 6.92
CA VAL A 268 10.71 16.96 6.67
C VAL A 268 9.19 16.93 6.81
N SER A 269 8.61 17.71 7.73
CA SER A 269 7.15 17.85 7.85
C SER A 269 6.55 18.52 6.60
N ILE A 270 7.19 19.54 6.04
CA ILE A 270 6.75 20.20 4.80
C ILE A 270 6.76 19.20 3.64
N LEU A 271 7.86 18.43 3.49
CA LEU A 271 8.00 17.43 2.43
C LEU A 271 6.94 16.33 2.49
N ASN A 272 6.52 15.94 3.70
CA ASN A 272 5.55 14.88 3.89
C ASN A 272 4.08 15.34 3.86
N LYS A 273 3.79 16.58 4.32
CA LYS A 273 2.41 17.00 4.63
C LYS A 273 1.92 18.21 3.85
N LYS A 274 2.82 19.00 3.21
CA LYS A 274 2.47 20.26 2.56
C LYS A 274 2.96 20.35 1.12
N SER A 275 3.46 19.26 0.58
CA SER A 275 4.05 19.16 -0.76
C SER A 275 3.16 18.34 -1.70
N GLY A 276 3.75 17.67 -2.67
CA GLY A 276 3.02 16.84 -3.62
C GLY A 276 2.05 17.63 -4.49
N VAL A 277 1.00 16.98 -4.96
CA VAL A 277 -0.01 17.64 -5.82
C VAL A 277 -0.76 18.74 -5.06
N GLN A 278 -0.96 18.59 -3.75
CA GLN A 278 -1.53 19.66 -2.92
C GLN A 278 -0.63 20.89 -2.89
N GLY A 279 0.67 20.72 -2.71
CA GLY A 279 1.63 21.82 -2.67
C GLY A 279 1.75 22.55 -4.00
N VAL A 280 1.74 21.81 -5.11
CA VAL A 280 1.79 22.39 -6.48
C VAL A 280 0.50 23.08 -6.83
N SER A 281 -0.64 22.43 -6.65
CA SER A 281 -1.96 22.97 -7.03
C SER A 281 -2.41 24.10 -6.11
N GLY A 282 -2.16 23.99 -4.81
CA GLY A 282 -2.77 24.83 -3.78
C GLY A 282 -4.27 24.55 -3.58
N VAL A 283 -4.78 23.42 -4.10
CA VAL A 283 -6.21 23.06 -4.05
C VAL A 283 -6.42 21.96 -3.02
N SER A 284 -5.99 20.73 -3.29
CA SER A 284 -6.28 19.55 -2.49
C SER A 284 -5.23 18.46 -2.72
N SER A 285 -5.14 17.52 -1.78
CA SER A 285 -4.42 16.25 -1.97
C SER A 285 -5.29 15.17 -2.64
N ASP A 286 -6.59 15.41 -2.75
CA ASP A 286 -7.55 14.49 -3.39
C ASP A 286 -7.59 14.76 -4.91
N PHE A 287 -7.28 13.75 -5.70
CA PHE A 287 -7.26 13.86 -7.16
C PHE A 287 -8.63 14.16 -7.76
N ARG A 288 -9.74 13.85 -7.09
CA ARG A 288 -11.09 14.22 -7.54
C ARG A 288 -11.31 15.73 -7.49
N ASP A 289 -10.78 16.39 -6.45
CA ASP A 289 -10.83 17.84 -6.32
C ASP A 289 -9.90 18.51 -7.34
N LEU A 290 -8.75 17.88 -7.66
CA LEU A 290 -7.81 18.36 -8.68
C LEU A 290 -8.42 18.27 -10.07
N GLU A 291 -8.98 17.11 -10.44
CA GLU A 291 -9.66 16.88 -11.73
C GLU A 291 -10.73 17.97 -11.95
N LYS A 292 -11.60 18.16 -10.95
CA LYS A 292 -12.63 19.20 -11.00
C LYS A 292 -12.04 20.62 -11.17
N ALA A 293 -11.04 20.98 -10.38
CA ALA A 293 -10.42 22.30 -10.47
C ALA A 293 -9.70 22.50 -11.82
N ALA A 294 -9.08 21.45 -12.35
CA ALA A 294 -8.43 21.48 -13.67
C ALA A 294 -9.45 21.68 -14.80
N GLU A 295 -10.58 20.98 -14.76
CA GLU A 295 -11.69 21.14 -15.70
C GLU A 295 -12.30 22.55 -15.63
N GLU A 296 -12.34 23.17 -14.46
CA GLU A 296 -12.78 24.56 -14.23
C GLU A 296 -11.72 25.60 -14.69
N GLY A 297 -10.57 25.15 -15.22
CA GLY A 297 -9.53 26.00 -15.79
C GLY A 297 -8.45 26.47 -14.79
N ASN A 298 -8.33 25.82 -13.63
CA ASN A 298 -7.25 26.09 -12.67
C ASN A 298 -5.91 25.57 -13.21
N ALA A 299 -5.06 26.48 -13.71
CA ALA A 299 -3.77 26.15 -14.32
C ALA A 299 -2.80 25.41 -13.36
N ARG A 300 -2.85 25.67 -12.04
CA ARG A 300 -2.00 24.96 -11.08
C ARG A 300 -2.50 23.55 -10.80
N ALA A 301 -3.82 23.31 -10.83
CA ALA A 301 -4.37 21.97 -10.73
C ALA A 301 -3.97 21.14 -11.97
N GLN A 302 -4.10 21.70 -13.18
CA GLN A 302 -3.63 21.07 -14.41
C GLN A 302 -2.15 20.73 -14.33
N LEU A 303 -1.29 21.67 -13.92
CA LEU A 303 0.13 21.44 -13.73
C LEU A 303 0.42 20.32 -12.73
N ALA A 304 -0.35 20.21 -11.64
CA ALA A 304 -0.16 19.18 -10.63
C ALA A 304 -0.47 17.77 -11.18
N GLU A 305 -1.53 17.63 -11.97
CA GLU A 305 -1.87 16.38 -12.66
C GLU A 305 -0.82 16.01 -13.71
N GLU A 306 -0.44 16.97 -14.56
CA GLU A 306 0.60 16.79 -15.58
C GLU A 306 1.94 16.37 -14.94
N LYS A 307 2.35 17.05 -13.85
CA LYS A 307 3.57 16.73 -13.10
C LYS A 307 3.53 15.33 -12.52
N PHE A 308 2.41 14.92 -11.94
CA PHE A 308 2.22 13.59 -11.40
C PHE A 308 2.32 12.52 -12.50
N ALA A 309 1.55 12.66 -13.58
CA ALA A 309 1.55 11.72 -14.70
C ALA A 309 2.94 11.65 -15.38
N TYR A 310 3.62 12.78 -15.51
CA TYR A 310 4.97 12.86 -16.08
C TYR A 310 5.99 12.05 -15.26
N GLU A 311 5.96 12.16 -13.93
CA GLU A 311 6.88 11.38 -13.09
C GLU A 311 6.56 9.89 -13.13
N VAL A 312 5.28 9.50 -13.15
CA VAL A 312 4.90 8.08 -13.33
C VAL A 312 5.44 7.55 -14.66
N LYS A 313 5.23 8.30 -15.76
CA LYS A 313 5.75 7.96 -17.10
C LYS A 313 7.27 7.79 -17.10
N LYS A 314 8.01 8.68 -16.47
CA LYS A 314 9.48 8.59 -16.38
C LYS A 314 9.91 7.29 -15.71
N TYR A 315 9.26 6.92 -14.59
CA TYR A 315 9.57 5.67 -13.90
C TYR A 315 9.18 4.43 -14.70
N VAL A 316 8.08 4.46 -15.45
CA VAL A 316 7.72 3.39 -16.40
C VAL A 316 8.84 3.21 -17.42
N GLY A 317 9.33 4.28 -18.04
CA GLY A 317 10.43 4.24 -18.99
C GLY A 317 11.74 3.74 -18.36
N ALA A 318 12.10 4.24 -17.17
CA ALA A 318 13.30 3.85 -16.45
C ALA A 318 13.28 2.35 -16.08
N TYR A 319 12.14 1.84 -15.63
CA TYR A 319 12.02 0.44 -15.23
C TYR A 319 11.92 -0.52 -16.40
N ALA A 320 11.31 -0.11 -17.51
CA ALA A 320 11.40 -0.87 -18.75
C ALA A 320 12.85 -1.00 -19.23
N ALA A 321 13.64 0.09 -19.16
CA ALA A 321 15.08 0.06 -19.46
C ALA A 321 15.86 -0.82 -18.47
N ALA A 322 15.60 -0.72 -17.16
CA ALA A 322 16.28 -1.51 -16.14
C ALA A 322 16.06 -3.02 -16.30
N MET A 323 14.86 -3.44 -16.72
CA MET A 323 14.50 -4.83 -16.98
C MET A 323 14.84 -5.30 -18.40
N GLY A 324 15.23 -4.41 -19.32
CA GLY A 324 15.46 -4.73 -20.73
C GLY A 324 14.17 -5.09 -21.48
N GLY A 325 13.05 -4.48 -21.12
CA GLY A 325 11.74 -4.68 -21.72
C GLY A 325 10.61 -4.70 -20.69
N VAL A 326 9.37 -4.74 -21.17
CA VAL A 326 8.16 -4.82 -20.37
C VAL A 326 7.06 -5.55 -21.15
N ASP A 327 6.32 -6.44 -20.49
CA ASP A 327 5.18 -7.15 -21.07
C ASP A 327 3.85 -6.45 -20.75
N ALA A 328 3.73 -5.92 -19.53
CA ALA A 328 2.53 -5.18 -19.13
C ALA A 328 2.82 -4.07 -18.11
N ILE A 329 2.00 -3.01 -18.20
CA ILE A 329 1.89 -1.93 -17.23
C ILE A 329 0.58 -2.10 -16.49
N ILE A 330 0.60 -2.02 -15.15
CA ILE A 330 -0.57 -2.23 -14.29
C ILE A 330 -0.88 -0.93 -13.57
N PHE A 331 -2.11 -0.46 -13.67
CA PHE A 331 -2.64 0.64 -12.86
C PHE A 331 -3.50 0.10 -11.73
N THR A 332 -3.25 0.56 -10.51
CA THR A 332 -3.94 0.12 -9.30
C THR A 332 -4.01 1.22 -8.25
N ALA A 333 -4.71 0.98 -7.17
CA ALA A 333 -5.03 1.92 -6.10
C ALA A 333 -5.93 3.09 -6.55
N GLY A 334 -6.30 3.95 -5.60
CA GLY A 334 -7.40 4.89 -5.78
C GLY A 334 -7.38 5.72 -7.06
N VAL A 335 -6.24 6.34 -7.39
CA VAL A 335 -6.06 7.12 -8.63
C VAL A 335 -5.91 6.17 -9.84
N GLY A 336 -5.05 5.16 -9.74
CA GLY A 336 -4.82 4.20 -10.83
C GLY A 336 -6.09 3.48 -11.27
N GLU A 337 -6.97 3.15 -10.33
CA GLU A 337 -8.22 2.44 -10.58
C GLU A 337 -9.33 3.35 -11.12
N ASN A 338 -9.36 4.62 -10.72
CA ASN A 338 -10.54 5.45 -10.94
C ASN A 338 -10.32 6.65 -11.85
N ASP A 339 -9.08 7.03 -12.13
CA ASP A 339 -8.74 8.20 -12.93
C ASP A 339 -8.24 7.80 -14.33
N LYS A 340 -9.16 7.84 -15.30
CA LYS A 340 -8.85 7.52 -16.70
C LYS A 340 -7.96 8.58 -17.35
N GLY A 341 -8.03 9.84 -16.90
CA GLY A 341 -7.22 10.95 -17.39
C GLY A 341 -5.75 10.76 -17.05
N ILE A 342 -5.45 10.46 -15.81
CA ILE A 342 -4.08 10.14 -15.35
C ILE A 342 -3.52 8.93 -16.11
N ARG A 343 -4.29 7.84 -16.27
CA ARG A 343 -3.84 6.68 -17.04
C ARG A 343 -3.52 7.03 -18.49
N ALA A 344 -4.37 7.87 -19.12
CA ALA A 344 -4.14 8.32 -20.49
C ALA A 344 -2.87 9.18 -20.57
N MET A 345 -2.69 10.16 -19.69
CA MET A 345 -1.49 11.01 -19.65
C MET A 345 -0.20 10.21 -19.42
N VAL A 346 -0.24 9.16 -18.59
CA VAL A 346 0.92 8.28 -18.37
C VAL A 346 1.26 7.49 -19.63
N CYS A 347 0.25 6.96 -20.34
CA CYS A 347 0.47 6.12 -21.52
C CYS A 347 0.80 6.92 -22.79
N ASP A 348 0.40 8.18 -22.86
CA ASP A 348 0.68 9.07 -24.00
C ASP A 348 2.19 9.22 -24.21
N GLY A 349 2.66 9.01 -25.45
CA GLY A 349 4.09 9.07 -25.82
C GLY A 349 4.89 7.82 -25.44
N LEU A 350 4.24 6.71 -25.02
CA LEU A 350 4.89 5.42 -24.80
C LEU A 350 4.73 4.44 -25.97
N GLU A 351 4.22 4.91 -27.11
CA GLU A 351 4.01 4.11 -28.33
C GLU A 351 5.32 3.53 -28.87
N TYR A 352 6.44 4.22 -28.66
CA TYR A 352 7.78 3.73 -29.04
C TYR A 352 8.16 2.44 -28.30
N MET A 353 7.58 2.20 -27.11
CA MET A 353 7.75 0.96 -26.35
C MET A 353 6.75 -0.13 -26.76
N GLY A 354 5.79 0.21 -27.62
CA GLY A 354 4.70 -0.67 -28.04
C GLY A 354 3.46 -0.59 -27.17
N VAL A 355 3.32 0.44 -26.35
CA VAL A 355 2.11 0.75 -25.57
C VAL A 355 1.11 1.44 -26.47
N LYS A 356 -0.12 0.92 -26.53
CA LYS A 356 -1.26 1.59 -27.17
C LYS A 356 -2.46 1.48 -26.24
N LEU A 357 -2.89 2.60 -25.68
CA LEU A 357 -4.10 2.65 -24.86
C LEU A 357 -5.33 2.61 -25.76
N ASP A 358 -6.38 1.89 -25.34
CA ASP A 358 -7.70 1.97 -25.96
C ASP A 358 -8.57 2.97 -25.18
N PRO A 359 -8.93 4.13 -25.73
CA PRO A 359 -9.72 5.12 -25.00
C PRO A 359 -11.09 4.61 -24.52
N ALA A 360 -11.73 3.73 -25.28
CA ALA A 360 -13.02 3.16 -24.90
C ALA A 360 -12.89 2.14 -23.77
N ALA A 361 -11.88 1.26 -23.84
CA ALA A 361 -11.59 0.32 -22.77
C ALA A 361 -11.07 1.01 -21.50
N ASN A 362 -10.37 2.15 -21.64
CA ASN A 362 -9.90 2.96 -20.52
C ASN A 362 -11.02 3.71 -19.78
N ASP A 363 -12.21 3.83 -20.37
CA ASP A 363 -13.37 4.45 -19.70
C ASP A 363 -14.03 3.50 -18.72
N VAL A 364 -13.27 3.07 -17.73
CA VAL A 364 -13.65 2.09 -16.70
C VAL A 364 -13.10 2.53 -15.35
N ARG A 365 -13.79 2.15 -14.27
CA ARG A 365 -13.39 2.42 -12.88
C ARG A 365 -13.50 1.15 -12.05
N GLY A 366 -12.49 0.89 -11.22
CA GLY A 366 -12.52 -0.15 -10.17
C GLY A 366 -12.81 -1.57 -10.62
N LYS A 367 -12.54 -1.92 -11.89
CA LYS A 367 -12.83 -3.25 -12.45
C LYS A 367 -11.63 -3.79 -13.21
N GLU A 368 -11.25 -5.04 -12.94
CA GLU A 368 -10.21 -5.71 -13.73
C GLU A 368 -10.53 -5.63 -15.23
N THR A 369 -9.63 -4.99 -15.98
CA THR A 369 -9.84 -4.74 -17.42
C THR A 369 -8.50 -4.62 -18.13
N VAL A 370 -8.40 -5.22 -19.33
CA VAL A 370 -7.34 -4.90 -20.28
C VAL A 370 -7.74 -3.60 -20.97
N ILE A 371 -7.00 -2.53 -20.72
CA ILE A 371 -7.30 -1.18 -21.23
C ILE A 371 -6.40 -0.76 -22.41
N SER A 372 -5.52 -1.66 -22.86
CA SER A 372 -4.74 -1.47 -24.09
C SER A 372 -5.48 -1.93 -25.32
N ALA A 373 -5.18 -1.32 -26.48
CA ALA A 373 -5.66 -1.76 -27.77
C ALA A 373 -5.23 -3.21 -28.08
N ALA A 374 -6.01 -3.90 -28.94
CA ALA A 374 -5.77 -5.30 -29.27
C ALA A 374 -4.38 -5.55 -29.87
N ASP A 375 -3.88 -4.59 -30.68
CA ASP A 375 -2.57 -4.62 -31.33
C ASP A 375 -1.43 -4.04 -30.46
N SER A 376 -1.72 -3.64 -29.21
CA SER A 376 -0.70 -3.20 -28.27
C SER A 376 0.26 -4.33 -27.94
N LYS A 377 1.57 -4.11 -28.14
CA LYS A 377 2.61 -5.09 -27.80
C LYS A 377 2.77 -5.22 -26.28
N VAL A 378 2.84 -4.08 -25.61
CA VAL A 378 2.84 -3.99 -24.15
C VAL A 378 1.39 -3.86 -23.69
N LYS A 379 0.90 -4.76 -22.87
CA LYS A 379 -0.47 -4.69 -22.35
C LYS A 379 -0.57 -3.62 -21.28
N VAL A 380 -1.72 -2.95 -21.20
CA VAL A 380 -2.05 -2.03 -20.13
C VAL A 380 -3.25 -2.59 -19.38
N LEU A 381 -3.09 -2.79 -18.09
CA LEU A 381 -4.06 -3.47 -17.25
C LEU A 381 -4.53 -2.52 -16.14
N LEU A 382 -5.83 -2.48 -15.90
CA LEU A 382 -6.41 -1.95 -14.68
C LEU A 382 -6.72 -3.13 -13.77
N ILE A 383 -6.13 -3.14 -12.58
CA ILE A 383 -6.33 -4.21 -11.59
C ILE A 383 -6.55 -3.59 -10.22
N PRO A 384 -7.77 -3.63 -9.68
CA PRO A 384 -8.02 -3.18 -8.31
C PRO A 384 -7.18 -3.98 -7.31
N THR A 385 -6.48 -3.27 -6.43
CA THR A 385 -5.71 -3.94 -5.37
C THR A 385 -6.62 -4.48 -4.29
N ASN A 386 -6.18 -5.57 -3.65
CA ASN A 386 -6.85 -6.16 -2.49
C ASN A 386 -5.78 -6.66 -1.50
N GLU A 387 -5.23 -5.71 -0.75
CA GLU A 387 -4.15 -6.00 0.20
C GLU A 387 -4.61 -6.91 1.33
N GLU A 388 -5.85 -6.74 1.79
CA GLU A 388 -6.40 -7.56 2.87
C GLU A 388 -6.56 -9.03 2.44
N LEU A 389 -6.99 -9.26 1.20
CA LEU A 389 -7.05 -10.62 0.65
C LEU A 389 -5.64 -11.22 0.51
N MET A 390 -4.64 -10.43 0.11
CA MET A 390 -3.26 -10.89 0.02
C MET A 390 -2.70 -11.23 1.40
N ILE A 391 -2.95 -10.39 2.41
CA ILE A 391 -2.56 -10.65 3.80
C ILE A 391 -3.21 -11.94 4.30
N ALA A 392 -4.50 -12.12 4.05
CA ALA A 392 -5.20 -13.33 4.47
C ALA A 392 -4.68 -14.58 3.74
N THR A 393 -4.34 -14.48 2.47
CA THR A 393 -3.78 -15.58 1.67
C THR A 393 -2.41 -16.00 2.21
N ASP A 394 -1.51 -15.04 2.44
CA ASP A 394 -0.20 -15.31 3.04
C ASP A 394 -0.34 -15.90 4.45
N THR A 395 -1.26 -15.36 5.26
CA THR A 395 -1.55 -15.88 6.61
C THR A 395 -2.00 -17.33 6.56
N ALA A 396 -2.97 -17.65 5.70
CA ALA A 396 -3.48 -19.01 5.56
C ALA A 396 -2.41 -20.00 5.08
N ALA A 397 -1.55 -19.59 4.14
CA ALA A 397 -0.44 -20.41 3.66
C ALA A 397 0.54 -20.75 4.78
N ILE A 398 0.97 -19.76 5.56
CA ILE A 398 1.92 -19.93 6.67
C ILE A 398 1.34 -20.83 7.78
N VAL A 399 0.08 -20.60 8.16
CA VAL A 399 -0.56 -21.39 9.22
C VAL A 399 -0.79 -22.84 8.81
N LYS A 400 -1.00 -23.11 7.51
CA LYS A 400 -1.09 -24.48 6.97
C LYS A 400 0.28 -25.17 6.83
N GLY A 401 1.37 -24.46 7.02
CA GLY A 401 2.73 -24.98 6.86
C GLY A 401 3.19 -25.09 5.40
N ASN A 402 2.65 -24.25 4.52
CA ASN A 402 2.99 -24.19 3.09
C ASN A 402 3.94 -23.04 2.78
#